data_46a4f06a01c31bf9525817188727016e
#
_entry.id   46a4f06a01c31bf9525817188727016e
#
_cell.length_a   1.000
_cell.length_b   1.000
_cell.length_c   1.000
_cell.angle_alpha   90.00
_cell.angle_beta   90.00
_cell.angle_gamma   90.00
#
_symmetry.space_group_name_H-M   'P 1'
#
loop_
_entity.id
_entity.type
_entity.pdbx_description
1 polymer ?
#
loop_
_entity_poly.entity_id
_entity_poly.type
_entity_poly.pdbx_seq_one_letter_code
_entity_poly.pdbx_strand_id
1 'polypeptide(L)'
;MTWKGWLSLAFLIISFSGLVAHQDNFLKAFDLMNLMGQFGHANGAKIAMQGTGGFGAREGFAFALTMVPVTMLAQGLIETCEHLGALKAAGKLFQPFLRFLLGIPGVAGLAFISSFTSSDIGAFMTKNLYEEGMMNDDERTIFAAYQYAGSAVINNTIASGAALLPISVLPVGVIIVLIIVVKFIGANFVRFYLKYYHRRHPESVLPSEEA
;
A
#
# COMPACT_ATOMS: atom_id res chain seq x y z
N MET A 1 16.88 -15.86 0.34
CA MET A 1 15.75 -15.42 -0.50
C MET A 1 15.75 -16.20 -1.78
N THR A 2 14.59 -16.65 -2.21
CA THR A 2 14.46 -17.42 -3.44
C THR A 2 14.31 -16.47 -4.63
N TRP A 3 14.83 -16.83 -5.77
CA TRP A 3 14.64 -16.08 -7.02
C TRP A 3 13.15 -15.93 -7.39
N LYS A 4 12.31 -16.89 -6.94
CA LYS A 4 10.84 -16.85 -7.09
C LYS A 4 10.22 -15.63 -6.42
N GLY A 5 10.72 -15.22 -5.24
CA GLY A 5 10.25 -14.02 -4.55
C GLY A 5 10.54 -12.73 -5.32
N TRP A 6 11.69 -12.65 -5.99
CA TRP A 6 12.02 -11.50 -6.84
C TRP A 6 11.18 -11.45 -8.10
N LEU A 7 10.93 -12.61 -8.74
CA LEU A 7 10.05 -12.68 -9.89
C LEU A 7 8.61 -12.29 -9.56
N SER A 8 8.07 -12.79 -8.44
CA SER A 8 6.69 -12.45 -8.04
C SER A 8 6.55 -10.97 -7.67
N LEU A 9 7.57 -10.37 -7.04
CA LEU A 9 7.59 -8.94 -6.79
C LEU A 9 7.62 -8.14 -8.10
N ALA A 10 8.49 -8.51 -9.05
CA ALA A 10 8.57 -7.85 -10.35
C ALA A 10 7.23 -7.96 -11.12
N PHE A 11 6.60 -9.14 -11.07
CA PHE A 11 5.29 -9.35 -11.68
C PHE A 11 4.22 -8.43 -11.07
N LEU A 12 4.14 -8.32 -9.73
CA LEU A 12 3.23 -7.38 -9.08
C LEU A 12 3.49 -5.94 -9.50
N ILE A 13 4.75 -5.51 -9.51
CA ILE A 13 5.09 -4.14 -9.92
C ILE A 13 4.62 -3.87 -11.36
N ILE A 14 4.87 -4.78 -12.28
CA ILE A 14 4.44 -4.65 -13.68
C ILE A 14 2.91 -4.59 -13.77
N SER A 15 2.20 -5.51 -13.08
CA SER A 15 0.74 -5.60 -13.14
C SER A 15 0.03 -4.35 -12.60
N PHE A 16 0.62 -3.68 -11.60
CA PHE A 16 0.04 -2.48 -11.00
C PHE A 16 0.55 -1.16 -11.59
N SER A 17 1.66 -1.19 -12.35
CA SER A 17 2.31 0.03 -12.84
C SER A 17 1.57 0.76 -13.95
N GLY A 18 0.68 0.06 -14.67
CA GLY A 18 0.06 0.55 -15.90
C GLY A 18 0.99 0.60 -17.11
N LEU A 19 2.25 0.14 -17.00
CA LEU A 19 3.23 0.15 -18.10
C LEU A 19 2.79 -0.67 -19.30
N VAL A 20 2.03 -1.73 -19.05
CA VAL A 20 1.55 -2.64 -20.11
C VAL A 20 0.09 -2.38 -20.50
N ALA A 21 -0.57 -1.39 -19.88
CA ALA A 21 -1.99 -1.10 -20.08
C ALA A 21 -2.33 -0.76 -21.55
N HIS A 22 -1.46 -0.05 -22.25
CA HIS A 22 -1.68 0.45 -23.61
C HIS A 22 -0.90 -0.32 -24.69
N GLN A 23 -0.36 -1.47 -24.33
CA GLN A 23 0.34 -2.31 -25.31
C GLN A 23 -0.68 -3.06 -26.18
N ASP A 24 -0.44 -3.14 -27.49
CA ASP A 24 -1.31 -3.87 -28.44
C ASP A 24 -0.99 -5.37 -28.52
N ASN A 25 -0.28 -5.91 -27.53
CA ASN A 25 0.13 -7.29 -27.48
C ASN A 25 -0.45 -8.02 -26.27
N PHE A 26 -0.19 -9.32 -26.20
CA PHE A 26 -0.61 -10.21 -25.11
C PHE A 26 -0.24 -9.68 -23.69
N LEU A 27 0.82 -8.88 -23.55
CA LEU A 27 1.23 -8.31 -22.25
C LEU A 27 0.17 -7.43 -21.62
N LYS A 28 -0.73 -6.85 -22.41
CA LYS A 28 -1.89 -6.11 -21.94
C LYS A 28 -2.76 -6.91 -20.95
N ALA A 29 -2.80 -8.23 -21.10
CA ALA A 29 -3.57 -9.11 -20.22
C ALA A 29 -3.01 -9.16 -18.77
N PHE A 30 -1.78 -8.71 -18.53
CA PHE A 30 -1.19 -8.69 -17.19
C PHE A 30 -1.38 -7.36 -16.46
N ASP A 31 -1.99 -6.36 -17.09
CA ASP A 31 -2.32 -5.11 -16.44
C ASP A 31 -3.64 -5.22 -15.66
N LEU A 32 -3.63 -4.81 -14.39
CA LEU A 32 -4.78 -4.95 -13.52
C LEU A 32 -6.00 -4.16 -14.02
N MET A 33 -5.81 -2.98 -14.60
CA MET A 33 -6.93 -2.18 -15.13
C MET A 33 -7.60 -2.84 -16.32
N ASN A 34 -6.82 -3.53 -17.17
CA ASN A 34 -7.36 -4.29 -18.29
C ASN A 34 -8.04 -5.57 -17.84
N LEU A 35 -7.50 -6.24 -16.81
CA LEU A 35 -8.15 -7.42 -16.18
C LEU A 35 -9.49 -7.06 -15.54
N MET A 36 -9.58 -5.87 -14.94
CA MET A 36 -10.81 -5.36 -14.33
C MET A 36 -11.85 -4.95 -15.36
N GLY A 37 -11.42 -4.61 -16.56
CA GLY A 37 -12.28 -3.97 -17.54
C GLY A 37 -12.64 -2.51 -17.17
N GLN A 38 -13.26 -1.83 -18.10
CA GLN A 38 -13.71 -0.46 -17.89
C GLN A 38 -15.20 -0.44 -17.65
N PHE A 39 -15.61 0.16 -16.54
CA PHE A 39 -16.99 0.34 -16.16
C PHE A 39 -17.30 1.83 -16.08
N GLY A 40 -17.99 2.35 -17.08
CA GLY A 40 -18.36 3.77 -17.17
C GLY A 40 -17.27 4.67 -17.77
N HIS A 41 -17.59 5.95 -17.88
CA HIS A 41 -16.69 6.97 -18.41
C HIS A 41 -16.46 8.05 -17.36
N ALA A 42 -15.22 8.24 -16.93
CA ALA A 42 -14.85 9.31 -16.00
C ALA A 42 -14.44 10.61 -16.69
N ASN A 43 -14.23 10.59 -17.99
CA ASN A 43 -13.75 11.74 -18.74
C ASN A 43 -14.90 12.65 -19.23
N GLY A 44 -14.95 13.84 -18.69
CA GLY A 44 -15.72 14.93 -19.24
C GLY A 44 -17.24 14.74 -19.18
N ALA A 45 -17.83 15.01 -18.04
CA ALA A 45 -19.24 15.33 -17.84
C ALA A 45 -20.31 14.24 -18.03
N LYS A 46 -20.00 13.06 -18.52
CA LYS A 46 -20.96 11.95 -18.58
C LYS A 46 -20.44 10.75 -17.85
N ILE A 47 -20.41 10.84 -16.53
CA ILE A 47 -20.07 9.74 -15.65
C ILE A 47 -21.28 8.82 -15.57
N ALA A 48 -21.26 7.71 -16.29
CA ALA A 48 -22.26 6.67 -16.14
C ALA A 48 -21.89 5.68 -15.02
N MET A 49 -21.51 6.17 -13.84
CA MET A 49 -21.21 5.31 -12.70
C MET A 49 -22.38 4.44 -12.27
N GLN A 50 -23.58 4.83 -12.63
CA GLN A 50 -24.83 4.21 -12.18
C GLN A 50 -25.55 3.43 -13.28
N GLY A 51 -24.91 3.27 -14.43
CA GLY A 51 -25.55 2.68 -15.60
C GLY A 51 -26.38 3.68 -16.41
N THR A 52 -26.71 3.30 -17.63
CA THR A 52 -27.56 4.08 -18.52
C THR A 52 -29.02 3.74 -18.21
N GLY A 53 -29.72 4.61 -17.50
CA GLY A 53 -31.15 4.52 -17.31
C GLY A 53 -31.64 3.94 -15.99
N GLY A 54 -30.77 3.43 -15.15
CA GLY A 54 -31.10 3.03 -13.80
C GLY A 54 -30.48 3.95 -12.77
N PHE A 55 -31.28 4.47 -11.89
CA PHE A 55 -30.83 5.25 -10.74
C PHE A 55 -31.18 4.50 -9.47
N GLY A 56 -30.23 4.40 -8.53
CA GLY A 56 -30.49 3.90 -7.20
C GLY A 56 -29.89 2.53 -6.89
N ALA A 57 -30.41 1.90 -5.83
CA ALA A 57 -29.82 0.71 -5.20
C ALA A 57 -29.66 -0.50 -6.14
N ARG A 58 -30.55 -0.67 -7.12
CA ARG A 58 -30.48 -1.79 -8.07
C ARG A 58 -29.24 -1.72 -8.95
N GLU A 59 -28.93 -0.54 -9.48
CA GLU A 59 -27.75 -0.33 -10.33
C GLU A 59 -26.46 -0.43 -9.49
N GLY A 60 -26.49 0.12 -8.28
CA GLY A 60 -25.37 -0.01 -7.34
C GLY A 60 -25.12 -1.48 -6.97
N PHE A 61 -26.14 -2.27 -6.78
CA PHE A 61 -26.02 -3.71 -6.53
C PHE A 61 -25.46 -4.47 -7.74
N ALA A 62 -26.00 -4.22 -8.93
CA ALA A 62 -25.49 -4.81 -10.16
C ALA A 62 -24.03 -4.44 -10.42
N PHE A 63 -23.66 -3.18 -10.15
CA PHE A 63 -22.29 -2.72 -10.22
C PHE A 63 -21.39 -3.47 -9.20
N ALA A 64 -21.81 -3.61 -7.95
CA ALA A 64 -21.08 -4.35 -6.93
C ALA A 64 -20.83 -5.81 -7.34
N LEU A 65 -21.82 -6.47 -7.93
CA LEU A 65 -21.67 -7.85 -8.43
C LEU A 65 -20.61 -7.96 -9.53
N THR A 66 -20.50 -6.95 -10.41
CA THR A 66 -19.45 -6.96 -11.44
C THR A 66 -18.06 -6.78 -10.87
N MET A 67 -17.93 -6.17 -9.69
CA MET A 67 -16.65 -5.94 -9.01
C MET A 67 -16.14 -7.19 -8.27
N VAL A 68 -17.02 -8.10 -7.84
CA VAL A 68 -16.64 -9.27 -7.05
C VAL A 68 -15.58 -10.15 -7.75
N PRO A 69 -15.75 -10.61 -9.02
CA PRO A 69 -14.75 -11.45 -9.66
C PRO A 69 -13.37 -10.80 -9.77
N VAL A 70 -13.37 -9.50 -9.98
CA VAL A 70 -12.14 -8.72 -10.18
C VAL A 70 -11.38 -8.55 -8.88
N THR A 71 -12.08 -8.19 -7.81
CA THR A 71 -11.46 -8.08 -6.48
C THR A 71 -10.94 -9.43 -6.00
N MET A 72 -11.68 -10.52 -6.25
CA MET A 72 -11.22 -11.88 -5.94
C MET A 72 -9.95 -12.24 -6.71
N LEU A 73 -9.89 -11.93 -8.01
CA LEU A 73 -8.70 -12.16 -8.83
C LEU A 73 -7.51 -11.36 -8.30
N ALA A 74 -7.69 -10.07 -8.03
CA ALA A 74 -6.63 -9.21 -7.52
C ALA A 74 -6.11 -9.67 -6.17
N GLN A 75 -7.00 -10.03 -5.24
CA GLN A 75 -6.62 -10.56 -3.92
C GLN A 75 -5.89 -11.90 -4.04
N GLY A 76 -6.40 -12.82 -4.86
CA GLY A 76 -5.74 -14.10 -5.11
C GLY A 76 -4.35 -13.95 -5.71
N LEU A 77 -4.15 -12.96 -6.59
CA LEU A 77 -2.85 -12.65 -7.16
C LEU A 77 -1.88 -12.15 -6.07
N ILE A 78 -2.33 -11.20 -5.24
CA ILE A 78 -1.53 -10.66 -4.12
C ILE A 78 -1.14 -11.78 -3.17
N GLU A 79 -2.09 -12.58 -2.73
CA GLU A 79 -1.91 -13.71 -1.81
C GLU A 79 -0.89 -14.71 -2.36
N THR A 80 -1.04 -15.08 -3.64
CA THR A 80 -0.11 -15.99 -4.32
C THR A 80 1.30 -15.44 -4.33
N CYS A 81 1.48 -14.16 -4.69
CA CYS A 81 2.79 -13.50 -4.69
C CYS A 81 3.39 -13.37 -3.28
N GLU A 82 2.56 -13.13 -2.28
CA GLU A 82 2.97 -13.11 -0.88
C GLU A 82 3.50 -14.48 -0.44
N HIS A 83 2.78 -15.56 -0.74
CA HIS A 83 3.24 -16.94 -0.50
C HIS A 83 4.56 -17.27 -1.23
N LEU A 84 4.76 -16.75 -2.43
CA LEU A 84 6.01 -16.89 -3.18
C LEU A 84 7.16 -16.05 -2.62
N GLY A 85 6.90 -15.21 -1.62
CA GLY A 85 7.90 -14.43 -0.90
C GLY A 85 8.12 -13.01 -1.42
N ALA A 86 7.15 -12.45 -2.16
CA ALA A 86 7.22 -11.08 -2.65
C ALA A 86 7.40 -10.05 -1.53
N LEU A 87 6.68 -10.21 -0.41
CA LEU A 87 6.82 -9.31 0.75
C LEU A 87 8.23 -9.35 1.36
N LYS A 88 8.82 -10.56 1.47
CA LYS A 88 10.19 -10.70 1.97
C LYS A 88 11.20 -10.07 1.01
N ALA A 89 10.98 -10.17 -0.29
CA ALA A 89 11.82 -9.54 -1.30
C ALA A 89 11.73 -8.01 -1.22
N ALA A 90 10.52 -7.48 -1.16
CA ALA A 90 10.28 -6.05 -1.00
C ALA A 90 10.86 -5.51 0.31
N GLY A 91 10.67 -6.21 1.43
CA GLY A 91 11.25 -5.85 2.73
C GLY A 91 12.76 -5.65 2.67
N LYS A 92 13.48 -6.60 2.02
CA LYS A 92 14.93 -6.47 1.83
C LYS A 92 15.31 -5.32 0.90
N LEU A 93 14.51 -5.06 -0.12
CA LEU A 93 14.75 -3.95 -1.05
C LEU A 93 14.64 -2.60 -0.33
N PHE A 94 13.64 -2.44 0.53
CA PHE A 94 13.40 -1.18 1.25
C PHE A 94 14.28 -1.01 2.50
N GLN A 95 14.81 -2.08 3.06
CA GLN A 95 15.63 -2.07 4.28
C GLN A 95 16.70 -0.96 4.32
N PRO A 96 17.55 -0.74 3.29
CA PRO A 96 18.56 0.32 3.33
C PRO A 96 17.97 1.73 3.28
N PHE A 97 16.79 1.88 2.71
CA PHE A 97 16.15 3.19 2.53
C PHE A 97 15.36 3.66 3.76
N LEU A 98 14.93 2.74 4.63
CA LEU A 98 14.07 3.08 5.77
C LEU A 98 14.73 4.04 6.74
N ARG A 99 16.02 3.87 7.01
CA ARG A 99 16.76 4.75 7.89
C ARG A 99 16.88 6.18 7.33
N PHE A 100 17.05 6.27 6.03
CA PHE A 100 17.12 7.57 5.35
C PHE A 100 15.74 8.23 5.24
N LEU A 101 14.74 7.49 4.77
CA LEU A 101 13.41 8.02 4.46
C LEU A 101 12.56 8.30 5.70
N LEU A 102 12.57 7.40 6.68
CA LEU A 102 11.72 7.48 7.88
C LEU A 102 12.52 7.66 9.18
N GLY A 103 13.82 7.38 9.15
CA GLY A 103 14.65 7.39 10.35
C GLY A 103 14.46 6.14 11.23
N ILE A 104 13.80 5.11 10.74
CA ILE A 104 13.55 3.85 11.46
C ILE A 104 14.60 2.79 11.10
N PRO A 105 14.82 1.80 11.97
CA PRO A 105 15.82 0.76 11.71
C PRO A 105 15.45 -0.11 10.52
N GLY A 106 16.45 -0.58 9.77
CA GLY A 106 16.26 -1.41 8.58
C GLY A 106 15.55 -2.73 8.86
N VAL A 107 15.67 -3.28 10.10
CA VAL A 107 14.97 -4.50 10.51
C VAL A 107 13.45 -4.39 10.39
N ALA A 108 12.90 -3.17 10.43
CA ALA A 108 11.49 -2.90 10.21
C ALA A 108 11.02 -3.12 8.75
N GLY A 109 11.92 -3.49 7.82
CA GLY A 109 11.59 -3.64 6.40
C GLY A 109 10.45 -4.61 6.12
N LEU A 110 10.36 -5.71 6.86
CA LEU A 110 9.26 -6.65 6.70
C LEU A 110 7.95 -6.08 7.24
N ALA A 111 7.97 -5.46 8.42
CA ALA A 111 6.80 -4.79 9.00
C ALA A 111 6.30 -3.65 8.10
N PHE A 112 7.23 -2.90 7.48
CA PHE A 112 6.94 -1.85 6.52
C PHE A 112 6.13 -2.38 5.33
N ILE A 113 6.59 -3.44 4.69
CA ILE A 113 5.91 -4.02 3.51
C ILE A 113 4.61 -4.73 3.90
N SER A 114 4.60 -5.47 5.01
CA SER A 114 3.39 -6.14 5.50
C SER A 114 2.27 -5.15 5.80
N SER A 115 2.60 -3.92 6.21
CA SER A 115 1.61 -2.86 6.43
C SER A 115 0.90 -2.40 5.14
N PHE A 116 1.39 -2.75 3.96
CA PHE A 116 0.72 -2.43 2.69
C PHE A 116 -0.46 -3.35 2.40
N THR A 117 -0.37 -4.60 2.86
CA THR A 117 -1.44 -5.60 2.72
C THR A 117 -2.32 -5.68 3.95
N SER A 118 -1.72 -5.62 5.15
CA SER A 118 -2.43 -5.67 6.43
C SER A 118 -1.80 -4.72 7.45
N SER A 119 -2.59 -3.74 7.88
CA SER A 119 -2.18 -2.82 8.96
C SER A 119 -1.99 -3.54 10.29
N ASP A 120 -2.81 -4.55 10.58
CA ASP A 120 -2.79 -5.27 11.85
C ASP A 120 -1.50 -6.10 11.97
N ILE A 121 -1.10 -6.79 10.88
CA ILE A 121 0.17 -7.51 10.84
C ILE A 121 1.34 -6.54 10.96
N GLY A 122 1.29 -5.42 10.22
CA GLY A 122 2.32 -4.38 10.32
C GLY A 122 2.46 -3.82 11.73
N ALA A 123 1.33 -3.52 12.40
CA ALA A 123 1.32 -3.02 13.77
C ALA A 123 1.83 -4.06 14.78
N PHE A 124 1.43 -5.32 14.65
CA PHE A 124 1.91 -6.41 15.49
C PHE A 124 3.42 -6.60 15.37
N MET A 125 3.95 -6.59 14.15
CA MET A 125 5.39 -6.71 13.92
C MET A 125 6.15 -5.49 14.49
N THR A 126 5.58 -4.29 14.38
CA THR A 126 6.17 -3.07 14.96
C THR A 126 6.22 -3.15 16.49
N LYS A 127 5.15 -3.66 17.11
CA LYS A 127 5.10 -3.89 18.54
C LYS A 127 6.21 -4.85 18.98
N ASN A 128 6.36 -5.99 18.27
CA ASN A 128 7.41 -6.97 18.58
C ASN A 128 8.81 -6.37 18.46
N LEU A 129 9.09 -5.61 17.38
CA LEU A 129 10.38 -4.93 17.22
C LEU A 129 10.69 -3.95 18.35
N TYR A 130 9.68 -3.28 18.88
CA TYR A 130 9.82 -2.40 20.03
C TYR A 130 10.08 -3.18 21.33
N GLU A 131 9.31 -4.24 21.60
CA GLU A 131 9.45 -5.09 22.79
C GLU A 131 10.80 -5.85 22.81
N GLU A 132 11.35 -6.18 21.63
CA GLU A 132 12.66 -6.79 21.47
C GLU A 132 13.82 -5.77 21.52
N GLY A 133 13.54 -4.49 21.78
CA GLY A 133 14.54 -3.43 21.86
C GLY A 133 15.20 -3.06 20.54
N MET A 134 14.67 -3.57 19.41
CA MET A 134 15.20 -3.29 18.06
C MET A 134 14.72 -1.95 17.48
N MET A 135 13.80 -1.28 18.16
CA MET A 135 13.21 0.00 17.79
C MET A 135 12.94 0.84 19.04
N ASN A 136 13.31 2.10 19.04
CA ASN A 136 13.03 3.01 20.16
C ASN A 136 11.61 3.63 20.06
N ASP A 137 11.19 4.36 21.07
CA ASP A 137 9.84 4.93 21.16
C ASP A 137 9.55 5.96 20.06
N ASP A 138 10.51 6.81 19.74
CA ASP A 138 10.39 7.78 18.65
C ASP A 138 10.26 7.11 17.29
N GLU A 139 11.09 6.11 17.02
CA GLU A 139 11.04 5.33 15.79
C GLU A 139 9.71 4.60 15.66
N ARG A 140 9.21 4.02 16.76
CA ARG A 140 7.89 3.40 16.84
C ARG A 140 6.79 4.41 16.53
N THR A 141 6.84 5.59 17.11
CA THR A 141 5.85 6.65 16.90
C THR A 141 5.83 7.13 15.44
N ILE A 142 7.00 7.37 14.84
CA ILE A 142 7.13 7.74 13.43
C ILE A 142 6.57 6.63 12.53
N PHE A 143 6.90 5.39 12.87
CA PHE A 143 6.47 4.25 12.07
C PHE A 143 4.97 3.97 12.21
N ALA A 144 4.40 4.11 13.42
CA ALA A 144 2.97 4.02 13.65
C ALA A 144 2.20 5.10 12.87
N ALA A 145 2.70 6.34 12.85
CA ALA A 145 2.12 7.40 12.03
C ALA A 145 2.14 7.07 10.53
N TYR A 146 3.25 6.49 10.04
CA TYR A 146 3.34 6.00 8.67
C TYR A 146 2.32 4.90 8.39
N GLN A 147 2.20 3.92 9.27
CA GLN A 147 1.28 2.78 9.10
C GLN A 147 -0.17 3.22 9.13
N TYR A 148 -0.53 4.10 10.05
CA TYR A 148 -1.91 4.59 10.23
C TYR A 148 -2.38 5.46 9.06
N ALA A 149 -1.53 6.31 8.51
CA ALA A 149 -1.86 7.15 7.37
C ALA A 149 -2.09 6.31 6.11
N GLY A 150 -3.35 6.02 5.76
CA GLY A 150 -3.70 5.18 4.62
C GLY A 150 -3.30 3.70 4.83
N SER A 151 -3.74 3.14 5.93
CA SER A 151 -3.56 1.76 6.35
C SER A 151 -3.87 0.74 5.24
N ALA A 152 -3.11 -0.35 5.16
CA ALA A 152 -3.28 -1.43 4.18
C ALA A 152 -3.47 -0.91 2.73
N VAL A 153 -2.55 -0.07 2.25
CA VAL A 153 -2.68 0.69 0.99
C VAL A 153 -3.11 -0.18 -0.18
N ILE A 154 -2.48 -1.34 -0.35
CA ILE A 154 -2.78 -2.25 -1.46
C ILE A 154 -4.19 -2.80 -1.28
N ASN A 155 -4.49 -3.36 -0.11
CA ASN A 155 -5.78 -3.98 0.16
C ASN A 155 -6.92 -2.95 0.09
N ASN A 156 -6.75 -1.77 0.70
CA ASN A 156 -7.76 -0.72 0.67
C ASN A 156 -7.97 -0.14 -0.74
N THR A 157 -6.92 -0.01 -1.55
CA THR A 157 -7.06 0.47 -2.92
C THR A 157 -7.76 -0.56 -3.81
N ILE A 158 -7.43 -1.84 -3.67
CA ILE A 158 -7.91 -2.90 -4.56
C ILE A 158 -9.24 -3.47 -4.08
N ALA A 159 -9.44 -3.66 -2.76
CA ALA A 159 -10.70 -4.18 -2.23
C ALA A 159 -11.72 -3.05 -2.00
N SER A 160 -11.46 -2.14 -1.07
CA SER A 160 -12.41 -1.09 -0.72
C SER A 160 -12.57 -0.02 -1.82
N GLY A 161 -11.48 0.28 -2.53
CA GLY A 161 -11.46 1.22 -3.65
C GLY A 161 -11.84 0.62 -5.00
N ALA A 162 -12.08 -0.69 -5.08
CA ALA A 162 -12.35 -1.40 -6.34
C ALA A 162 -13.45 -0.75 -7.18
N ALA A 163 -14.52 -0.28 -6.54
CA ALA A 163 -15.64 0.38 -7.19
C ALA A 163 -15.25 1.68 -7.92
N LEU A 164 -14.17 2.33 -7.51
CA LEU A 164 -13.69 3.59 -8.09
C LEU A 164 -12.64 3.36 -9.19
N LEU A 165 -12.00 2.19 -9.22
CA LEU A 165 -10.92 1.92 -10.16
C LEU A 165 -11.36 2.00 -11.64
N PRO A 166 -12.55 1.49 -12.04
CA PRO A 166 -13.00 1.55 -13.43
C PRO A 166 -13.25 2.97 -13.97
N ILE A 167 -13.48 3.92 -13.08
CA ILE A 167 -13.68 5.33 -13.41
C ILE A 167 -12.44 6.17 -13.17
N SER A 168 -11.39 5.57 -12.61
CA SER A 168 -10.13 6.26 -12.36
C SER A 168 -9.41 6.57 -13.65
N VAL A 169 -8.92 7.80 -13.76
CA VAL A 169 -8.09 8.25 -14.90
C VAL A 169 -6.64 7.75 -14.74
N LEU A 170 -6.24 7.45 -13.50
CA LEU A 170 -4.88 7.03 -13.18
C LEU A 170 -4.78 5.50 -13.07
N PRO A 171 -3.68 4.90 -13.53
CA PRO A 171 -3.37 3.49 -13.26
C PRO A 171 -3.29 3.23 -11.75
N VAL A 172 -3.72 2.04 -11.32
CA VAL A 172 -3.73 1.65 -9.90
C VAL A 172 -2.36 1.83 -9.23
N GLY A 173 -1.29 1.49 -9.94
CA GLY A 173 0.07 1.65 -9.43
C GLY A 173 0.42 3.10 -9.12
N VAL A 174 -0.02 4.05 -9.95
CA VAL A 174 0.21 5.48 -9.71
C VAL A 174 -0.56 5.95 -8.47
N ILE A 175 -1.78 5.49 -8.28
CA ILE A 175 -2.58 5.80 -7.08
C ILE A 175 -1.87 5.31 -5.83
N ILE A 176 -1.41 4.05 -5.84
CA ILE A 176 -0.66 3.45 -4.73
C ILE A 176 0.61 4.26 -4.42
N VAL A 177 1.38 4.62 -5.45
CA VAL A 177 2.61 5.42 -5.28
C VAL A 177 2.30 6.79 -4.68
N LEU A 178 1.24 7.48 -5.14
CA LEU A 178 0.82 8.77 -4.57
C LEU A 178 0.45 8.64 -3.09
N ILE A 179 -0.31 7.62 -2.72
CA ILE A 179 -0.65 7.36 -1.32
C ILE A 179 0.62 7.12 -0.50
N ILE A 180 1.55 6.32 -1.00
CA ILE A 180 2.83 6.05 -0.33
C ILE A 180 3.63 7.34 -0.14
N VAL A 181 3.72 8.20 -1.14
CA VAL A 181 4.40 9.50 -1.03
C VAL A 181 3.79 10.36 0.07
N VAL A 182 2.45 10.46 0.10
CA VAL A 182 1.74 11.20 1.17
C VAL A 182 2.01 10.61 2.54
N LYS A 183 2.05 9.26 2.66
CA LYS A 183 2.43 8.58 3.92
C LYS A 183 3.83 8.96 4.37
N PHE A 184 4.80 9.00 3.46
CA PHE A 184 6.16 9.43 3.78
C PHE A 184 6.21 10.89 4.24
N ILE A 185 5.47 11.77 3.59
CA ILE A 185 5.39 13.19 3.98
C ILE A 185 4.82 13.30 5.40
N GLY A 186 3.70 12.63 5.69
CA GLY A 186 3.06 12.63 7.00
C GLY A 186 3.98 12.09 8.12
N ALA A 187 4.64 10.96 7.88
CA ALA A 187 5.57 10.37 8.84
C ALA A 187 6.80 11.27 9.11
N ASN A 188 7.34 11.90 8.06
CA ASN A 188 8.45 12.85 8.21
C ASN A 188 8.02 14.13 8.93
N PHE A 189 6.76 14.55 8.78
CA PHE A 189 6.22 15.65 9.58
C PHE A 189 6.21 15.31 11.07
N VAL A 190 5.76 14.10 11.44
CA VAL A 190 5.82 13.60 12.83
C VAL A 190 7.26 13.52 13.31
N ARG A 191 8.18 12.99 12.49
CA ARG A 191 9.62 12.94 12.81
C ARG A 191 10.20 14.34 13.10
N PHE A 192 9.84 15.33 12.28
CA PHE A 192 10.29 16.71 12.49
C PHE A 192 9.69 17.30 13.75
N TYR A 193 8.40 17.05 14.02
CA TYR A 193 7.72 17.50 15.23
C TYR A 193 8.35 16.91 16.49
N LEU A 194 8.63 15.62 16.55
CA LEU A 194 9.29 14.97 17.68
C LEU A 194 10.66 15.58 17.94
N LYS A 195 11.45 15.77 16.88
CA LYS A 195 12.77 16.42 17.00
C LYS A 195 12.68 17.85 17.55
N TYR A 196 11.65 18.59 17.13
CA TYR A 196 11.41 19.95 17.64
C TYR A 196 10.94 19.92 19.11
N TYR A 197 10.04 18.99 19.45
CA TYR A 197 9.51 18.80 20.79
C TYR A 197 10.62 18.47 21.80
N HIS A 198 11.48 17.49 21.51
CA HIS A 198 12.59 17.11 22.38
C HIS A 198 13.63 18.23 22.56
N ARG A 199 13.80 19.08 21.56
CA ARG A 199 14.66 20.27 21.74
C ARG A 199 14.11 21.28 22.74
N ARG A 200 12.79 21.36 22.87
CA ARG A 200 12.14 22.27 23.82
C ARG A 200 11.92 21.64 25.19
N HIS A 201 11.85 20.33 25.25
CA HIS A 201 11.58 19.55 26.46
C HIS A 201 12.66 18.47 26.66
N PRO A 202 13.91 18.85 27.01
CA PRO A 202 14.99 17.88 27.21
C PRO A 202 14.69 16.79 28.24
N GLU A 203 13.83 17.11 29.21
CA GLU A 203 13.39 16.19 30.28
C GLU A 203 12.44 15.08 29.78
N SER A 204 11.90 15.21 28.59
CA SER A 204 10.99 14.21 27.99
C SER A 204 11.72 13.08 27.27
N VAL A 205 13.02 13.18 27.13
CA VAL A 205 13.86 12.09 26.60
C VAL A 205 14.11 11.16 27.78
N LEU A 206 13.31 10.08 27.89
CA LEU A 206 13.58 9.02 28.86
C LEU A 206 15.00 8.50 28.62
N PRO A 207 15.86 8.42 29.66
CA PRO A 207 17.13 7.74 29.51
C PRO A 207 16.83 6.33 29.03
N SER A 208 17.51 5.89 27.97
CA SER A 208 17.56 4.47 27.64
C SER A 208 17.93 3.76 28.92
N GLU A 209 17.00 3.00 29.51
CA GLU A 209 17.33 2.12 30.62
C GLU A 209 18.47 1.23 30.16
N GLU A 210 19.63 1.51 30.73
CA GLU A 210 20.75 0.58 30.68
C GLU A 210 20.31 -0.69 31.40
N ALA A 211 20.01 -1.73 30.64
CA ALA A 211 19.85 -3.07 31.14
C ALA A 211 20.64 -4.04 30.23
#